data_84b0faa8d183960742c19338b35032c5
#
_entry.id   84b0faa8d183960742c19338b35032c5
#
_cell.length_a   1.000
_cell.length_b   1.000
_cell.length_c   1.000
_cell.angle_alpha   90.00
_cell.angle_beta   90.00
_cell.angle_gamma   90.00
#
_symmetry.space_group_name_H-M   'P 1'
#
loop_
_entity.id
_entity.type
_entity.pdbx_description
1 polymer ?
#
loop_
_entity_poly.entity_id
_entity_poly.type
_entity_poly.pdbx_seq_one_letter_code
_entity_poly.pdbx_strand_id
1 'polypeptide(L)'
;MNENIESVKKYNLWFGNTIDCGFPRPLYTENVASYLGSKVVKVLTGQRRVGKSYILRQTAMHLVQQGISSNNIVFINRELTAFDFIENYKDLDNFIRLYREELKPEGRIYIFIDEVQDIDGWERVVNSLSQDYTEDYEIFITGSNSKMFSGELSSLLSGRYVEFHIFPLSYGEYASIHQLPVGRESYLTYMADGGYPELVHFQSSDVKRNYISGLKDTVLLKDIIRRYTIRDVRLLEDLFAYLVNNSSNLLSVTNITNFIKSKGRKTSYDTVSLYLGYIEEVYLAHRALRYNIKGKEILSGSCKYYMNDLSFKNYLYAGFGYGAG
;
A
#
# COMPACT_ATOMS: atom_id res chain seq x y z
N MET A 1 4.26 11.34 32.84
CA MET A 1 3.94 10.69 31.56
C MET A 1 5.01 9.63 31.30
N ASN A 2 4.61 8.45 30.85
CA ASN A 2 5.54 7.35 30.55
C ASN A 2 6.49 7.75 29.39
N GLU A 3 7.77 7.32 29.41
CA GLU A 3 8.78 7.68 28.39
C GLU A 3 8.36 7.30 26.97
N ASN A 4 7.70 6.15 26.79
CA ASN A 4 7.22 5.70 25.49
C ASN A 4 6.10 6.61 24.96
N ILE A 5 5.16 7.04 25.82
CA ILE A 5 4.10 7.98 25.43
C ILE A 5 4.69 9.34 25.08
N GLU A 6 5.67 9.84 25.85
CA GLU A 6 6.32 11.12 25.56
C GLU A 6 7.10 11.08 24.21
N SER A 7 7.78 9.97 23.92
CA SER A 7 8.57 9.82 22.68
C SER A 7 7.72 9.87 21.40
N VAL A 8 6.47 9.34 21.47
CA VAL A 8 5.56 9.26 20.33
C VAL A 8 4.55 10.40 20.26
N LYS A 9 4.50 11.26 21.28
CA LYS A 9 3.53 12.37 21.41
C LYS A 9 3.49 13.26 20.16
N LYS A 10 4.64 13.62 19.63
CA LYS A 10 4.76 14.51 18.44
C LYS A 10 4.19 13.90 17.15
N TYR A 11 3.94 12.59 17.11
CA TYR A 11 3.38 11.86 15.98
C TYR A 11 1.88 11.57 16.14
N ASN A 12 1.29 12.06 17.24
CA ASN A 12 -0.11 11.91 17.59
C ASN A 12 -0.80 13.27 17.69
N LEU A 13 -2.12 13.28 17.55
CA LEU A 13 -2.94 14.50 17.62
C LEU A 13 -3.15 15.03 19.05
N TRP A 14 -2.54 14.39 20.05
CA TRP A 14 -2.71 14.70 21.45
C TRP A 14 -2.21 16.11 21.80
N PHE A 15 -2.84 16.73 22.78
CA PHE A 15 -2.43 18.05 23.31
C PHE A 15 -2.41 19.18 22.28
N GLY A 16 -3.25 19.10 21.27
CA GLY A 16 -3.34 20.11 20.21
C GLY A 16 -2.27 20.02 19.14
N ASN A 17 -1.51 18.92 19.09
CA ASN A 17 -0.57 18.68 17.98
C ASN A 17 -1.31 18.56 16.65
N THR A 18 -0.63 18.94 15.58
CA THR A 18 -1.08 18.76 14.21
C THR A 18 -0.17 17.76 13.49
N ILE A 19 -0.74 17.02 12.54
CA ILE A 19 0.02 16.09 11.70
C ILE A 19 -0.14 16.50 10.22
N ASP A 20 0.91 16.30 9.43
CA ASP A 20 0.85 16.52 7.99
C ASP A 20 -0.03 15.44 7.34
N CYS A 21 -1.10 15.87 6.67
CA CYS A 21 -2.07 15.01 5.98
C CYS A 21 -1.83 14.93 4.47
N GLY A 22 -0.82 15.61 3.93
CA GLY A 22 -0.51 15.61 2.49
C GLY A 22 -1.65 16.11 1.61
N PHE A 23 -1.67 15.65 0.37
CA PHE A 23 -2.74 15.99 -0.58
C PHE A 23 -4.06 15.29 -0.21
N PRO A 24 -5.19 16.02 -0.20
CA PRO A 24 -6.50 15.42 0.06
C PRO A 24 -6.84 14.33 -0.97
N ARG A 25 -7.34 13.20 -0.49
CA ARG A 25 -7.80 12.08 -1.31
C ARG A 25 -9.24 11.69 -0.94
N PRO A 26 -10.24 12.56 -1.24
CA PRO A 26 -11.60 12.42 -0.74
C PRO A 26 -12.24 11.08 -1.13
N LEU A 27 -11.97 10.56 -2.34
CA LEU A 27 -12.50 9.26 -2.78
C LEU A 27 -12.19 8.14 -1.77
N TYR A 28 -10.98 8.13 -1.19
CA TYR A 28 -10.60 7.11 -0.21
C TYR A 28 -11.06 7.46 1.20
N THR A 29 -10.88 8.71 1.63
CA THR A 29 -11.27 9.12 2.99
C THR A 29 -12.78 9.04 3.20
N GLU A 30 -13.59 9.41 2.22
CA GLU A 30 -15.05 9.27 2.27
C GLU A 30 -15.49 7.80 2.28
N ASN A 31 -14.83 6.96 1.46
CA ASN A 31 -15.10 5.53 1.43
C ASN A 31 -14.76 4.87 2.78
N VAL A 32 -13.59 5.17 3.37
CA VAL A 32 -13.22 4.70 4.72
C VAL A 32 -14.19 5.24 5.77
N ALA A 33 -14.58 6.53 5.66
CA ALA A 33 -15.50 7.17 6.58
C ALA A 33 -16.91 6.55 6.57
N SER A 34 -17.34 5.97 5.43
CA SER A 34 -18.64 5.27 5.36
C SER A 34 -18.73 4.02 6.25
N TYR A 35 -17.58 3.51 6.74
CA TYR A 35 -17.49 2.38 7.68
C TYR A 35 -17.24 2.83 9.12
N LEU A 36 -17.17 4.14 9.41
CA LEU A 36 -17.04 4.64 10.78
C LEU A 36 -18.24 4.21 11.62
N GLY A 37 -17.97 3.96 12.88
CA GLY A 37 -18.98 3.47 13.81
C GLY A 37 -19.16 1.96 13.81
N SER A 38 -18.45 1.23 12.93
CA SER A 38 -18.49 -0.23 12.90
C SER A 38 -17.25 -0.86 13.54
N LYS A 39 -17.40 -2.07 14.14
CA LYS A 39 -16.28 -2.85 14.70
C LYS A 39 -15.46 -3.57 13.63
N VAL A 40 -15.78 -3.40 12.35
CA VAL A 40 -15.02 -3.99 11.24
C VAL A 40 -13.66 -3.31 11.14
N VAL A 41 -12.58 -4.08 11.11
CA VAL A 41 -11.21 -3.56 10.94
C VAL A 41 -11.07 -2.98 9.53
N LYS A 42 -10.64 -1.73 9.43
CA LYS A 42 -10.38 -1.05 8.15
C LYS A 42 -8.94 -1.27 7.76
N VAL A 43 -8.74 -1.92 6.63
CA VAL A 43 -7.44 -2.35 6.13
C VAL A 43 -7.12 -1.59 4.85
N LEU A 44 -6.10 -0.74 4.87
CA LEU A 44 -5.64 -0.02 3.68
C LEU A 44 -4.44 -0.76 3.09
N THR A 45 -4.63 -1.32 1.90
CA THR A 45 -3.59 -2.02 1.15
C THR A 45 -3.12 -1.20 -0.05
N GLY A 46 -2.02 -1.61 -0.64
CA GLY A 46 -1.51 -0.97 -1.85
C GLY A 46 0.00 -0.85 -1.83
N GLN A 47 0.56 -0.55 -2.96
CA GLN A 47 2.00 -0.45 -3.15
C GLN A 47 2.64 0.56 -2.19
N ARG A 48 3.93 0.41 -1.94
CA ARG A 48 4.72 1.40 -1.19
C ARG A 48 4.68 2.77 -1.88
N ARG A 49 4.58 3.85 -1.07
CA ARG A 49 4.58 5.27 -1.54
C ARG A 49 3.33 5.72 -2.32
N VAL A 50 2.21 4.98 -2.29
CA VAL A 50 0.94 5.43 -2.91
C VAL A 50 0.08 6.34 -2.01
N GLY A 51 0.53 6.59 -0.76
CA GLY A 51 -0.14 7.52 0.16
C GLY A 51 -1.05 6.88 1.21
N LYS A 52 -0.92 5.57 1.52
CA LYS A 52 -1.69 4.88 2.56
C LYS A 52 -1.65 5.60 3.92
N SER A 53 -0.43 5.94 4.39
CA SER A 53 -0.20 6.65 5.66
C SER A 53 -0.89 8.02 5.69
N TYR A 54 -0.93 8.72 4.56
CA TYR A 54 -1.61 10.01 4.45
C TYR A 54 -3.14 9.85 4.55
N ILE A 55 -3.71 8.80 3.94
CA ILE A 55 -5.15 8.51 4.05
C ILE A 55 -5.51 8.18 5.50
N LEU A 56 -4.67 7.40 6.23
CA LEU A 56 -4.88 7.18 7.67
C LEU A 56 -4.90 8.50 8.46
N ARG A 57 -3.93 9.40 8.21
CA ARG A 57 -3.87 10.70 8.88
C ARG A 57 -5.06 11.58 8.53
N GLN A 58 -5.49 11.59 7.26
CA GLN A 58 -6.69 12.29 6.81
C GLN A 58 -7.94 11.75 7.52
N THR A 59 -8.04 10.44 7.68
CA THR A 59 -9.15 9.80 8.41
C THR A 59 -9.14 10.18 9.89
N ALA A 60 -7.98 10.20 10.54
CA ALA A 60 -7.84 10.64 11.95
C ALA A 60 -8.22 12.12 12.11
N MET A 61 -7.79 12.99 11.19
CA MET A 61 -8.17 14.41 11.19
C MET A 61 -9.66 14.60 10.94
N HIS A 62 -10.28 13.80 10.09
CA HIS A 62 -11.72 13.81 9.85
C HIS A 62 -12.49 13.50 11.15
N LEU A 63 -12.07 12.53 11.95
CA LEU A 63 -12.66 12.22 13.26
C LEU A 63 -12.59 13.43 14.21
N VAL A 64 -11.43 14.10 14.27
CA VAL A 64 -11.28 15.31 15.11
C VAL A 64 -12.23 16.42 14.65
N GLN A 65 -12.36 16.63 13.33
CA GLN A 65 -13.28 17.60 12.75
C GLN A 65 -14.77 17.28 13.07
N GLN A 66 -15.08 16.00 13.28
CA GLN A 66 -16.40 15.56 13.73
C GLN A 66 -16.61 15.69 15.26
N GLY A 67 -15.63 16.24 15.98
CA GLY A 67 -15.73 16.47 17.43
C GLY A 67 -15.20 15.32 18.30
N ILE A 68 -14.57 14.30 17.71
CA ILE A 68 -13.91 13.25 18.49
C ILE A 68 -12.68 13.85 19.18
N SER A 69 -12.54 13.59 20.47
CA SER A 69 -11.37 14.02 21.24
C SER A 69 -10.09 13.41 20.67
N SER A 70 -9.05 14.22 20.49
CA SER A 70 -7.75 13.73 20.06
C SER A 70 -7.16 12.68 21.02
N ASN A 71 -7.55 12.70 22.30
CA ASN A 71 -7.15 11.68 23.27
C ASN A 71 -7.74 10.30 22.97
N ASN A 72 -8.81 10.22 22.18
CA ASN A 72 -9.41 8.96 21.74
C ASN A 72 -8.76 8.36 20.50
N ILE A 73 -7.76 9.04 19.95
CA ILE A 73 -7.07 8.62 18.72
C ILE A 73 -5.63 8.30 19.04
N VAL A 74 -5.18 7.08 18.73
CA VAL A 74 -3.78 6.69 18.83
C VAL A 74 -3.24 6.30 17.46
N PHE A 75 -2.12 6.90 17.08
CA PHE A 75 -1.42 6.64 15.82
C PHE A 75 -0.07 5.98 16.10
N ILE A 76 0.13 4.78 15.54
CA ILE A 76 1.35 3.97 15.65
C ILE A 76 1.95 3.84 14.27
N ASN A 77 3.22 4.22 14.09
CA ASN A 77 3.90 4.12 12.80
C ASN A 77 5.25 3.40 12.96
N ARG A 78 5.30 2.15 12.49
CA ARG A 78 6.48 1.29 12.62
C ARG A 78 7.66 1.65 11.72
N GLU A 79 7.50 2.58 10.77
CA GLU A 79 8.64 3.13 10.01
C GLU A 79 9.43 4.20 10.80
N LEU A 80 8.89 4.67 11.93
CA LEU A 80 9.53 5.70 12.76
C LEU A 80 10.25 5.08 13.96
N THR A 81 11.52 5.43 14.16
CA THR A 81 12.35 4.92 15.25
C THR A 81 11.79 5.20 16.65
N ALA A 82 10.94 6.22 16.80
CA ALA A 82 10.22 6.48 18.04
C ALA A 82 9.30 5.35 18.49
N PHE A 83 8.92 4.45 17.57
CA PHE A 83 8.10 3.27 17.85
C PHE A 83 8.89 1.97 17.80
N ASP A 84 10.22 1.98 17.78
CA ASP A 84 11.06 0.76 17.71
C ASP A 84 10.86 -0.17 18.92
N PHE A 85 10.39 0.37 20.04
CA PHE A 85 10.04 -0.42 21.22
C PHE A 85 8.81 -1.33 21.03
N ILE A 86 8.06 -1.22 19.92
CA ILE A 86 6.94 -2.10 19.59
C ILE A 86 7.41 -3.13 18.55
N GLU A 87 8.06 -4.20 18.96
CA GLU A 87 8.60 -5.22 18.05
C GLU A 87 7.59 -6.34 17.76
N ASN A 88 6.76 -6.65 18.74
CA ASN A 88 5.85 -7.79 18.67
C ASN A 88 4.48 -7.48 19.31
N TYR A 89 3.55 -8.44 19.21
CA TYR A 89 2.19 -8.28 19.71
C TYR A 89 2.09 -7.93 21.19
N LYS A 90 3.03 -8.38 22.05
CA LYS A 90 3.01 -8.07 23.48
C LYS A 90 3.35 -6.61 23.73
N ASP A 91 4.33 -6.09 22.98
CA ASP A 91 4.71 -4.69 23.07
C ASP A 91 3.59 -3.78 22.57
N LEU A 92 2.92 -4.19 21.48
CA LEU A 92 1.74 -3.48 20.96
C LEU A 92 0.61 -3.44 22.00
N ASP A 93 0.27 -4.57 22.60
CA ASP A 93 -0.77 -4.66 23.64
C ASP A 93 -0.41 -3.80 24.85
N ASN A 94 0.84 -3.89 25.33
CA ASN A 94 1.36 -3.07 26.43
C ASN A 94 1.28 -1.57 26.10
N PHE A 95 1.65 -1.18 24.89
CA PHE A 95 1.59 0.23 24.48
C PHE A 95 0.15 0.76 24.46
N ILE A 96 -0.81 0.00 23.94
CA ILE A 96 -2.23 0.38 23.94
C ILE A 96 -2.75 0.53 25.37
N ARG A 97 -2.33 -0.36 26.28
CA ARG A 97 -2.69 -0.23 27.71
C ARG A 97 -2.09 1.03 28.34
N LEU A 98 -0.80 1.29 28.14
CA LEU A 98 -0.15 2.51 28.61
C LEU A 98 -0.81 3.78 28.08
N TYR A 99 -1.14 3.79 26.79
CA TYR A 99 -1.88 4.90 26.17
C TYR A 99 -3.20 5.15 26.89
N ARG A 100 -3.98 4.12 27.20
CA ARG A 100 -5.26 4.25 27.91
C ARG A 100 -5.09 4.78 29.34
N GLU A 101 -4.07 4.32 30.04
CA GLU A 101 -3.75 4.78 31.41
C GLU A 101 -3.37 6.27 31.46
N GLU A 102 -2.58 6.73 30.49
CA GLU A 102 -2.03 8.09 30.45
C GLU A 102 -2.99 9.11 29.82
N LEU A 103 -3.62 8.79 28.70
CA LEU A 103 -4.51 9.71 27.95
C LEU A 103 -5.96 9.64 28.39
N LYS A 104 -6.37 8.55 29.08
CA LYS A 104 -7.71 8.32 29.63
C LYS A 104 -8.81 8.65 28.59
N PRO A 105 -8.81 7.99 27.42
CA PRO A 105 -9.83 8.20 26.41
C PRO A 105 -11.22 7.81 26.97
N GLU A 106 -12.26 8.55 26.58
CA GLU A 106 -13.64 8.28 27.02
C GLU A 106 -14.49 7.80 25.83
N GLY A 107 -15.17 6.68 25.96
CA GLY A 107 -15.98 6.06 24.91
C GLY A 107 -15.14 5.33 23.86
N ARG A 108 -15.49 5.50 22.57
CA ARG A 108 -14.82 4.77 21.50
C ARG A 108 -13.38 5.22 21.30
N ILE A 109 -12.47 4.24 21.16
CA ILE A 109 -11.04 4.43 20.95
C ILE A 109 -10.71 4.08 19.50
N TYR A 110 -10.03 4.97 18.80
CA TYR A 110 -9.64 4.82 17.40
C TYR A 110 -8.14 4.52 17.32
N ILE A 111 -7.79 3.31 16.82
CA ILE A 111 -6.42 2.82 16.75
C ILE A 111 -5.98 2.79 15.30
N PHE A 112 -4.95 3.56 14.96
CA PHE A 112 -4.34 3.62 13.65
C PHE A 112 -2.94 3.00 13.71
N ILE A 113 -2.71 1.92 12.93
CA ILE A 113 -1.41 1.25 12.87
C ILE A 113 -0.92 1.26 11.41
N ASP A 114 0.14 2.01 11.17
CA ASP A 114 0.76 2.15 9.87
C ASP A 114 1.92 1.14 9.71
N GLU A 115 1.97 0.45 8.55
CA GLU A 115 2.90 -0.64 8.25
C GLU A 115 2.90 -1.76 9.32
N VAL A 116 1.71 -2.27 9.61
CA VAL A 116 1.44 -3.23 10.70
C VAL A 116 2.28 -4.52 10.58
N GLN A 117 2.72 -4.90 9.38
CA GLN A 117 3.56 -6.08 9.14
C GLN A 117 4.95 -6.01 9.79
N ASP A 118 5.36 -4.86 10.25
CA ASP A 118 6.63 -4.68 10.94
C ASP A 118 6.51 -4.95 12.47
N ILE A 119 5.36 -5.47 12.92
CA ILE A 119 5.09 -5.92 14.30
C ILE A 119 4.83 -7.42 14.28
N ASP A 120 5.67 -8.23 14.92
CA ASP A 120 5.49 -9.69 14.92
C ASP A 120 4.23 -10.11 15.69
N GLY A 121 3.38 -10.92 15.04
CA GLY A 121 2.12 -11.41 15.62
C GLY A 121 1.04 -10.35 15.87
N TRP A 122 1.11 -9.20 15.20
CA TRP A 122 0.18 -8.07 15.33
C TRP A 122 -1.31 -8.48 15.18
N GLU A 123 -1.58 -9.46 14.36
CA GLU A 123 -2.93 -9.96 14.07
C GLU A 123 -3.65 -10.47 15.33
N ARG A 124 -2.87 -10.93 16.33
CA ARG A 124 -3.42 -11.41 17.62
C ARG A 124 -4.04 -10.27 18.41
N VAL A 125 -3.37 -9.11 18.45
CA VAL A 125 -3.87 -7.92 19.16
C VAL A 125 -5.05 -7.33 18.42
N VAL A 126 -4.95 -7.16 17.10
CA VAL A 126 -6.04 -6.61 16.28
C VAL A 126 -7.30 -7.48 16.39
N ASN A 127 -7.14 -8.82 16.35
CA ASN A 127 -8.25 -9.74 16.55
C ASN A 127 -8.85 -9.63 17.97
N SER A 128 -8.01 -9.57 19.00
CA SER A 128 -8.45 -9.43 20.39
C SER A 128 -9.27 -8.14 20.61
N LEU A 129 -8.72 -7.00 20.18
CA LEU A 129 -9.37 -5.70 20.33
C LEU A 129 -10.68 -5.60 19.51
N SER A 130 -10.71 -6.19 18.30
CA SER A 130 -11.92 -6.18 17.46
C SER A 130 -13.07 -6.97 18.04
N GLN A 131 -12.80 -7.91 18.97
CA GLN A 131 -13.78 -8.75 19.66
C GLN A 131 -14.05 -8.30 21.09
N ASP A 132 -13.36 -7.27 21.57
CA ASP A 132 -13.57 -6.79 22.93
C ASP A 132 -15.01 -6.31 23.11
N TYR A 133 -15.67 -6.82 24.14
CA TYR A 133 -17.05 -6.46 24.52
C TYR A 133 -17.10 -5.53 25.74
N THR A 134 -15.95 -5.27 26.36
CA THR A 134 -15.82 -4.38 27.52
C THR A 134 -15.44 -2.97 27.12
N GLU A 135 -14.76 -2.84 25.97
CA GLU A 135 -14.29 -1.58 25.41
C GLU A 135 -14.69 -1.46 23.94
N ASP A 136 -14.87 -0.25 23.46
CA ASP A 136 -15.28 0.02 22.09
C ASP A 136 -14.08 0.51 21.27
N TYR A 137 -13.48 -0.41 20.52
CA TYR A 137 -12.33 -0.13 19.63
C TYR A 137 -12.76 -0.05 18.18
N GLU A 138 -12.20 0.91 17.47
CA GLU A 138 -12.27 1.00 16.01
C GLU A 138 -10.85 1.03 15.43
N ILE A 139 -10.51 0.07 14.55
CA ILE A 139 -9.14 -0.23 14.17
C ILE A 139 -8.94 0.03 12.68
N PHE A 140 -7.86 0.74 12.37
CA PHE A 140 -7.40 1.08 11.03
C PHE A 140 -5.95 0.64 10.88
N ILE A 141 -5.66 -0.17 9.88
CA ILE A 141 -4.29 -0.67 9.65
C ILE A 141 -3.88 -0.46 8.19
N THR A 142 -2.57 -0.30 7.96
CA THR A 142 -2.02 -0.34 6.60
C THR A 142 -1.04 -1.48 6.43
N GLY A 143 -0.89 -1.90 5.17
CA GLY A 143 0.16 -2.79 4.75
C GLY A 143 0.48 -2.68 3.26
N SER A 144 1.73 -2.95 2.91
CA SER A 144 2.25 -2.84 1.54
C SER A 144 2.28 -4.17 0.76
N ASN A 145 1.60 -5.21 1.28
CA ASN A 145 1.59 -6.54 0.67
C ASN A 145 0.23 -7.23 0.81
N SER A 146 -0.29 -7.76 -0.30
CA SER A 146 -1.59 -8.45 -0.35
C SER A 146 -1.62 -9.75 0.46
N LYS A 147 -0.49 -10.44 0.58
CA LYS A 147 -0.42 -11.72 1.29
C LYS A 147 -0.62 -11.59 2.79
N MET A 148 -0.37 -10.42 3.36
CA MET A 148 -0.68 -10.16 4.77
C MET A 148 -2.15 -10.41 5.11
N PHE A 149 -3.03 -10.18 4.12
CA PHE A 149 -4.47 -10.25 4.28
C PHE A 149 -5.08 -11.50 3.63
N SER A 150 -4.25 -12.37 3.01
CA SER A 150 -4.64 -13.68 2.50
C SER A 150 -4.16 -14.80 3.45
N GLY A 151 -4.98 -15.80 3.69
CA GLY A 151 -4.62 -16.97 4.51
C GLY A 151 -4.86 -16.79 6.01
N GLU A 152 -3.80 -16.59 6.81
CA GLU A 152 -3.93 -16.58 8.27
C GLU A 152 -4.77 -15.41 8.81
N LEU A 153 -4.62 -14.20 8.25
CA LEU A 153 -5.43 -13.06 8.68
C LEU A 153 -6.90 -13.24 8.32
N SER A 154 -7.18 -13.72 7.11
CA SER A 154 -8.54 -14.01 6.67
C SER A 154 -9.20 -15.04 7.59
N SER A 155 -8.45 -16.00 8.11
CA SER A 155 -8.92 -16.99 9.08
C SER A 155 -9.05 -16.41 10.50
N LEU A 156 -8.10 -15.61 10.96
CA LEU A 156 -8.09 -15.03 12.30
C LEU A 156 -9.16 -13.94 12.48
N LEU A 157 -9.26 -13.02 11.53
CA LEU A 157 -10.30 -11.97 11.57
C LEU A 157 -11.68 -12.48 11.13
N SER A 158 -11.76 -13.70 10.57
CA SER A 158 -13.04 -14.39 10.27
C SER A 158 -14.08 -13.49 9.58
N GLY A 159 -13.66 -12.71 8.57
CA GLY A 159 -14.54 -11.77 7.84
C GLY A 159 -14.87 -10.46 8.57
N ARG A 160 -14.18 -10.15 9.68
CA ARG A 160 -14.37 -8.90 10.44
C ARG A 160 -13.48 -7.77 9.95
N TYR A 161 -13.11 -7.74 8.69
CA TYR A 161 -12.34 -6.65 8.10
C TYR A 161 -12.92 -6.24 6.74
N VAL A 162 -12.62 -5.03 6.34
CA VAL A 162 -12.88 -4.50 5.01
C VAL A 162 -11.58 -3.96 4.44
N GLU A 163 -11.29 -4.31 3.19
CA GLU A 163 -10.07 -3.90 2.50
C GLU A 163 -10.34 -2.73 1.57
N PHE A 164 -9.49 -1.71 1.66
CA PHE A 164 -9.45 -0.55 0.78
C PHE A 164 -8.14 -0.58 0.02
N HIS A 165 -8.19 -0.90 -1.27
CA HIS A 165 -6.99 -0.90 -2.10
C HIS A 165 -6.68 0.50 -2.58
N ILE A 166 -5.48 0.99 -2.22
CA ILE A 166 -5.01 2.34 -2.53
C ILE A 166 -4.08 2.28 -3.73
N PHE A 167 -4.48 2.95 -4.78
CA PHE A 167 -3.68 3.11 -6.01
C PHE A 167 -2.86 4.41 -5.96
N PRO A 168 -1.85 4.57 -6.84
CA PRO A 168 -1.29 5.88 -7.16
C PRO A 168 -2.38 6.89 -7.51
N LEU A 169 -2.04 8.18 -7.62
CA LEU A 169 -3.01 9.21 -7.98
C LEU A 169 -3.71 8.86 -9.29
N SER A 170 -5.03 8.94 -9.29
CA SER A 170 -5.81 8.92 -10.51
C SER A 170 -5.59 10.21 -11.31
N TYR A 171 -5.96 10.23 -12.60
CA TYR A 171 -5.86 11.45 -13.40
C TYR A 171 -6.64 12.63 -12.78
N GLY A 172 -7.81 12.37 -12.21
CA GLY A 172 -8.59 13.42 -11.54
C GLY A 172 -7.87 14.01 -10.32
N GLU A 173 -7.28 13.17 -9.47
CA GLU A 173 -6.47 13.61 -8.33
C GLU A 173 -5.21 14.37 -8.79
N TYR A 174 -4.50 13.85 -9.80
CA TYR A 174 -3.34 14.51 -10.40
C TYR A 174 -3.69 15.90 -10.91
N ALA A 175 -4.75 16.03 -11.72
CA ALA A 175 -5.19 17.30 -12.26
C ALA A 175 -5.57 18.29 -11.16
N SER A 176 -6.26 17.84 -10.12
CA SER A 176 -6.63 18.65 -8.96
C SER A 176 -5.41 19.17 -8.20
N ILE A 177 -4.45 18.28 -7.91
CA ILE A 177 -3.22 18.65 -7.16
C ILE A 177 -2.37 19.65 -7.94
N HIS A 178 -2.26 19.48 -9.25
CA HIS A 178 -1.52 20.37 -10.14
C HIS A 178 -2.32 21.60 -10.59
N GLN A 179 -3.57 21.74 -10.16
CA GLN A 179 -4.49 22.82 -10.57
C GLN A 179 -4.62 22.93 -12.10
N LEU A 180 -4.62 21.78 -12.79
CA LEU A 180 -4.74 21.69 -14.23
C LEU A 180 -6.20 21.51 -14.65
N PRO A 181 -6.63 22.12 -15.78
CA PRO A 181 -7.93 21.85 -16.35
C PRO A 181 -8.00 20.39 -16.82
N VAL A 182 -9.10 19.72 -16.53
CA VAL A 182 -9.34 18.35 -17.04
C VAL A 182 -9.48 18.40 -18.55
N GLY A 183 -8.60 17.70 -19.29
CA GLY A 183 -8.59 17.72 -20.74
C GLY A 183 -7.45 16.87 -21.33
N ARG A 184 -7.35 16.88 -22.65
CA ARG A 184 -6.38 16.07 -23.38
C ARG A 184 -4.93 16.36 -22.99
N GLU A 185 -4.55 17.63 -22.87
CA GLU A 185 -3.17 18.02 -22.59
C GLU A 185 -2.72 17.60 -21.18
N SER A 186 -3.54 17.89 -20.17
CA SER A 186 -3.27 17.45 -18.79
C SER A 186 -3.29 15.93 -18.63
N TYR A 187 -4.14 15.25 -19.40
CA TYR A 187 -4.14 13.78 -19.43
C TYR A 187 -2.84 13.22 -20.02
N LEU A 188 -2.32 13.80 -21.12
CA LEU A 188 -1.04 13.38 -21.70
C LEU A 188 0.13 13.66 -20.74
N THR A 189 0.08 14.78 -20.00
CA THR A 189 1.08 15.09 -18.96
C THR A 189 1.04 14.04 -17.83
N TYR A 190 -0.17 13.70 -17.34
CA TYR A 190 -0.35 12.63 -16.37
C TYR A 190 0.17 11.28 -16.88
N MET A 191 -0.12 10.93 -18.13
CA MET A 191 0.37 9.70 -18.76
C MET A 191 1.90 9.66 -18.84
N ALA A 192 2.56 10.80 -19.03
CA ALA A 192 4.01 10.91 -19.07
C ALA A 192 4.65 10.87 -17.67
N ASP A 193 4.03 11.54 -16.69
CA ASP A 193 4.56 11.63 -15.33
C ASP A 193 4.30 10.36 -14.51
N GLY A 194 3.11 9.78 -14.64
CA GLY A 194 2.60 8.76 -13.73
C GLY A 194 1.88 9.36 -12.53
N GLY A 195 1.43 8.48 -11.62
CA GLY A 195 0.55 8.84 -10.51
C GLY A 195 1.19 8.72 -9.12
N TYR A 196 2.50 8.51 -8.97
CA TYR A 196 3.09 8.52 -7.62
C TYR A 196 3.02 9.91 -7.00
N PRO A 197 2.44 10.06 -5.79
CA PRO A 197 2.24 11.38 -5.16
C PRO A 197 3.52 12.20 -5.02
N GLU A 198 4.65 11.57 -4.73
CA GLU A 198 5.93 12.25 -4.55
C GLU A 198 6.44 12.93 -5.85
N LEU A 199 6.04 12.44 -7.03
CA LEU A 199 6.46 13.02 -8.31
C LEU A 199 5.95 14.45 -8.51
N VAL A 200 4.90 14.82 -7.80
CA VAL A 200 4.36 16.20 -7.80
C VAL A 200 5.41 17.24 -7.37
N HIS A 201 6.32 16.86 -6.48
CA HIS A 201 7.34 17.75 -5.93
C HIS A 201 8.56 17.92 -6.84
N PHE A 202 8.67 17.13 -7.91
CA PHE A 202 9.86 17.13 -8.77
C PHE A 202 9.58 17.74 -10.14
N GLN A 203 10.41 18.72 -10.54
CA GLN A 203 10.31 19.40 -11.84
C GLN A 203 11.16 18.71 -12.92
N SER A 204 12.31 18.16 -12.55
CA SER A 204 13.26 17.57 -13.49
C SER A 204 12.94 16.09 -13.75
N SER A 205 12.93 15.69 -15.04
CA SER A 205 12.80 14.28 -15.45
C SER A 205 13.91 13.38 -14.89
N ASP A 206 15.12 13.92 -14.72
CA ASP A 206 16.23 13.15 -14.14
C ASP A 206 16.00 12.87 -12.65
N VAL A 207 15.47 13.85 -11.90
CA VAL A 207 15.11 13.67 -10.49
C VAL A 207 13.98 12.65 -10.37
N LYS A 208 12.94 12.74 -11.20
CA LYS A 208 11.84 11.76 -11.26
C LYS A 208 12.37 10.36 -11.57
N ARG A 209 13.29 10.24 -12.54
CA ARG A 209 13.94 8.96 -12.90
C ARG A 209 14.70 8.36 -11.73
N ASN A 210 15.52 9.15 -11.04
CA ASN A 210 16.29 8.70 -9.88
C ASN A 210 15.37 8.24 -8.76
N TYR A 211 14.29 8.97 -8.49
CA TYR A 211 13.29 8.59 -7.49
C TYR A 211 12.61 7.27 -7.84
N ILE A 212 12.13 7.10 -9.08
CA ILE A 212 11.46 5.87 -9.53
C ILE A 212 12.43 4.67 -9.55
N SER A 213 13.70 4.89 -9.90
CA SER A 213 14.73 3.85 -9.78
C SER A 213 14.91 3.41 -8.32
N GLY A 214 15.08 4.36 -7.41
CA GLY A 214 15.20 4.06 -5.97
C GLY A 214 13.95 3.38 -5.40
N LEU A 215 12.76 3.79 -5.86
CA LEU A 215 11.51 3.15 -5.47
C LEU A 215 11.44 1.70 -5.94
N LYS A 216 11.75 1.43 -7.23
CA LYS A 216 11.84 0.08 -7.78
C LYS A 216 12.79 -0.78 -6.94
N ASP A 217 14.01 -0.28 -6.69
CA ASP A 217 15.00 -1.03 -5.93
C ASP A 217 14.51 -1.30 -4.49
N THR A 218 13.87 -0.33 -3.83
CA THR A 218 13.30 -0.51 -2.49
C THR A 218 12.23 -1.60 -2.48
N VAL A 219 11.29 -1.56 -3.42
CA VAL A 219 10.20 -2.57 -3.49
C VAL A 219 10.76 -3.94 -3.83
N LEU A 220 11.65 -4.05 -4.84
CA LEU A 220 12.26 -5.33 -5.19
C LEU A 220 13.15 -5.88 -4.08
N LEU A 221 14.05 -5.04 -3.50
CA LEU A 221 15.03 -5.49 -2.52
C LEU A 221 14.40 -5.70 -1.13
N LYS A 222 13.64 -4.74 -0.62
CA LYS A 222 13.10 -4.79 0.73
C LYS A 222 11.85 -5.65 0.81
N ASP A 223 10.92 -5.46 -0.11
CA ASP A 223 9.60 -6.08 0.00
C ASP A 223 9.54 -7.48 -0.63
N ILE A 224 10.37 -7.79 -1.63
CA ILE A 224 10.40 -9.12 -2.25
C ILE A 224 11.63 -9.92 -1.78
N ILE A 225 12.84 -9.43 -2.06
CA ILE A 225 14.07 -10.24 -1.90
C ILE A 225 14.29 -10.63 -0.45
N ARG A 226 14.15 -9.69 0.49
CA ARG A 226 14.31 -9.98 1.94
C ARG A 226 13.22 -10.90 2.47
N ARG A 227 11.96 -10.67 2.08
CA ARG A 227 10.82 -11.43 2.58
C ARG A 227 10.79 -12.86 2.10
N TYR A 228 11.09 -13.10 0.82
CA TYR A 228 11.00 -14.43 0.21
C TYR A 228 12.36 -15.12 0.04
N THR A 229 13.43 -14.55 0.58
CA THR A 229 14.80 -15.10 0.49
C THR A 229 15.16 -15.46 -0.95
N ILE A 230 14.96 -14.50 -1.87
CA ILE A 230 15.16 -14.69 -3.32
C ILE A 230 16.63 -15.02 -3.60
N ARG A 231 16.90 -16.12 -4.29
CA ARG A 231 18.25 -16.56 -4.66
C ARG A 231 18.74 -15.93 -5.97
N ASP A 232 17.86 -15.79 -6.95
CA ASP A 232 18.19 -15.18 -8.26
C ASP A 232 17.54 -13.81 -8.41
N VAL A 233 18.22 -12.79 -7.85
CA VAL A 233 17.80 -11.38 -7.90
C VAL A 233 17.71 -10.89 -9.35
N ARG A 234 18.65 -11.29 -10.19
CA ARG A 234 18.69 -10.86 -11.59
C ARG A 234 17.50 -11.41 -12.39
N LEU A 235 17.04 -12.62 -12.07
CA LEU A 235 15.83 -13.17 -12.69
C LEU A 235 14.59 -12.33 -12.32
N LEU A 236 14.48 -11.90 -11.07
CA LEU A 236 13.39 -11.04 -10.62
C LEU A 236 13.40 -9.69 -11.37
N GLU A 237 14.57 -9.07 -11.51
CA GLU A 237 14.73 -7.82 -12.26
C GLU A 237 14.37 -7.98 -13.74
N ASP A 238 14.82 -9.07 -14.39
CA ASP A 238 14.50 -9.37 -15.78
C ASP A 238 13.00 -9.61 -15.99
N LEU A 239 12.35 -10.29 -15.04
CA LEU A 239 10.90 -10.50 -15.08
C LEU A 239 10.14 -9.19 -14.91
N PHE A 240 10.55 -8.35 -13.98
CA PHE A 240 9.96 -7.01 -13.81
C PHE A 240 10.12 -6.17 -15.08
N ALA A 241 11.32 -6.11 -15.66
CA ALA A 241 11.59 -5.40 -16.89
C ALA A 241 10.74 -5.95 -18.07
N TYR A 242 10.58 -7.28 -18.12
CA TYR A 242 9.75 -7.92 -19.13
C TYR A 242 8.28 -7.52 -18.99
N LEU A 243 7.74 -7.53 -17.77
CA LEU A 243 6.35 -7.11 -17.50
C LEU A 243 6.12 -5.65 -17.86
N VAL A 244 7.03 -4.74 -17.48
CA VAL A 244 6.92 -3.32 -17.81
C VAL A 244 6.87 -3.11 -19.32
N ASN A 245 7.76 -3.79 -20.08
CA ASN A 245 7.83 -3.65 -21.53
C ASN A 245 6.67 -4.32 -22.29
N ASN A 246 6.02 -5.29 -21.67
CA ASN A 246 4.90 -6.04 -22.26
C ASN A 246 3.56 -5.78 -21.52
N SER A 247 3.48 -4.68 -20.78
CA SER A 247 2.24 -4.31 -20.08
C SER A 247 1.08 -4.23 -21.08
N SER A 248 -0.08 -4.73 -20.66
CA SER A 248 -1.33 -4.87 -21.46
C SER A 248 -1.30 -5.90 -22.61
N ASN A 249 -0.16 -6.49 -22.94
CA ASN A 249 -0.09 -7.58 -23.90
C ASN A 249 -0.59 -8.90 -23.31
N LEU A 250 -1.04 -9.80 -24.19
CA LEU A 250 -1.42 -11.15 -23.78
C LEU A 250 -0.17 -11.99 -23.52
N LEU A 251 -0.03 -12.44 -22.28
CA LEU A 251 1.14 -13.16 -21.78
C LEU A 251 0.73 -14.52 -21.19
N SER A 252 1.65 -15.49 -21.26
CA SER A 252 1.58 -16.74 -20.50
C SER A 252 2.90 -16.99 -19.78
N VAL A 253 2.86 -17.66 -18.65
CA VAL A 253 4.06 -18.04 -17.89
C VAL A 253 5.01 -18.84 -18.75
N THR A 254 4.50 -19.73 -19.63
CA THR A 254 5.30 -20.51 -20.58
C THR A 254 6.07 -19.62 -21.55
N ASN A 255 5.41 -18.61 -22.14
CA ASN A 255 6.05 -17.70 -23.08
C ASN A 255 7.13 -16.85 -22.39
N ILE A 256 6.84 -16.36 -21.17
CA ILE A 256 7.81 -15.63 -20.35
C ILE A 256 9.02 -16.53 -20.02
N THR A 257 8.78 -17.77 -19.61
CA THR A 257 9.83 -18.73 -19.29
C THR A 257 10.74 -19.01 -20.51
N ASN A 258 10.13 -19.20 -21.68
CA ASN A 258 10.87 -19.44 -22.93
C ASN A 258 11.71 -18.21 -23.34
N PHE A 259 11.15 -17.01 -23.18
CA PHE A 259 11.89 -15.77 -23.42
C PHE A 259 13.11 -15.64 -22.48
N ILE A 260 12.95 -15.88 -21.19
CA ILE A 260 14.05 -15.83 -20.24
C ILE A 260 15.13 -16.87 -20.56
N LYS A 261 14.73 -18.09 -20.95
CA LYS A 261 15.66 -19.14 -21.39
C LYS A 261 16.41 -18.74 -22.67
N SER A 262 15.76 -18.09 -23.63
CA SER A 262 16.40 -17.61 -24.88
C SER A 262 17.46 -16.54 -24.62
N LYS A 263 17.41 -15.85 -23.46
CA LYS A 263 18.45 -14.93 -22.97
C LYS A 263 19.60 -15.65 -22.26
N GLY A 264 19.67 -16.98 -22.33
CA GLY A 264 20.74 -17.79 -21.74
C GLY A 264 20.58 -18.08 -20.23
N ARG A 265 19.42 -17.76 -19.62
CA ARG A 265 19.18 -18.02 -18.21
C ARG A 265 18.57 -19.41 -18.00
N LYS A 266 19.08 -20.10 -16.98
CA LYS A 266 18.47 -21.35 -16.49
C LYS A 266 17.31 -21.00 -15.54
N THR A 267 16.09 -21.33 -15.91
CA THR A 267 14.90 -21.15 -15.06
C THR A 267 13.83 -22.20 -15.37
N SER A 268 12.84 -22.35 -14.53
CA SER A 268 11.70 -23.24 -14.71
C SER A 268 10.39 -22.46 -14.77
N TYR A 269 9.33 -23.10 -15.25
CA TYR A 269 7.96 -22.56 -15.20
C TYR A 269 7.56 -22.19 -13.76
N ASP A 270 7.85 -23.08 -12.80
CA ASP A 270 7.47 -22.89 -11.40
C ASP A 270 8.18 -21.69 -10.78
N THR A 271 9.47 -21.53 -11.05
CA THR A 271 10.25 -20.38 -10.57
C THR A 271 9.73 -19.05 -11.15
N VAL A 272 9.46 -19.01 -12.44
CA VAL A 272 8.90 -17.82 -13.10
C VAL A 272 7.52 -17.51 -12.56
N SER A 273 6.64 -18.52 -12.43
CA SER A 273 5.29 -18.37 -11.85
C SER A 273 5.33 -17.83 -10.43
N LEU A 274 6.22 -18.35 -9.61
CA LEU A 274 6.41 -17.92 -8.22
C LEU A 274 6.87 -16.45 -8.14
N TYR A 275 7.85 -16.06 -8.94
CA TYR A 275 8.37 -14.69 -8.94
C TYR A 275 7.36 -13.67 -9.48
N LEU A 276 6.56 -14.07 -10.48
CA LEU A 276 5.42 -13.26 -10.94
C LEU A 276 4.41 -13.05 -9.82
N GLY A 277 4.12 -14.10 -9.03
CA GLY A 277 3.28 -13.99 -7.84
C GLY A 277 3.82 -12.97 -6.83
N TYR A 278 5.13 -12.95 -6.57
CA TYR A 278 5.73 -11.99 -5.66
C TYR A 278 5.63 -10.53 -6.17
N ILE A 279 5.75 -10.33 -7.50
CA ILE A 279 5.55 -9.00 -8.12
C ILE A 279 4.08 -8.54 -7.97
N GLU A 280 3.12 -9.47 -8.12
CA GLU A 280 1.70 -9.20 -7.88
C GLU A 280 1.43 -8.87 -6.40
N GLU A 281 2.02 -9.64 -5.48
CA GLU A 281 1.81 -9.50 -4.02
C GLU A 281 2.24 -8.14 -3.47
N VAL A 282 3.27 -7.50 -4.04
CA VAL A 282 3.70 -6.14 -3.67
C VAL A 282 3.05 -5.04 -4.52
N TYR A 283 2.04 -5.39 -5.27
CA TYR A 283 1.26 -4.48 -6.11
C TYR A 283 2.07 -3.74 -7.19
N LEU A 284 3.19 -4.30 -7.67
CA LEU A 284 3.94 -3.74 -8.80
C LEU A 284 3.21 -3.94 -10.13
N ALA A 285 2.49 -5.05 -10.25
CA ALA A 285 1.68 -5.37 -11.41
C ALA A 285 0.36 -6.05 -10.98
N HIS A 286 -0.66 -5.84 -11.77
CA HIS A 286 -1.99 -6.44 -11.60
C HIS A 286 -2.27 -7.40 -12.74
N ARG A 287 -2.62 -8.64 -12.40
CA ARG A 287 -2.98 -9.66 -13.38
C ARG A 287 -4.46 -9.61 -13.70
N ALA A 288 -4.79 -9.45 -14.98
CA ALA A 288 -6.15 -9.55 -15.50
C ALA A 288 -6.33 -10.87 -16.25
N LEU A 289 -7.21 -11.72 -15.74
CA LEU A 289 -7.54 -12.99 -16.35
C LEU A 289 -8.52 -12.79 -17.51
N ARG A 290 -8.43 -13.69 -18.49
CA ARG A 290 -9.36 -13.70 -19.63
C ARG A 290 -10.70 -14.27 -19.18
N TYR A 291 -11.77 -13.51 -19.40
CA TYR A 291 -13.14 -13.97 -19.19
C TYR A 291 -13.79 -14.39 -20.50
N ASN A 292 -14.37 -15.59 -20.55
CA ASN A 292 -15.14 -16.07 -21.67
C ASN A 292 -16.62 -15.66 -21.50
N ILE A 293 -17.04 -14.66 -22.24
CA ILE A 293 -18.41 -14.12 -22.16
C ILE A 293 -19.46 -15.18 -22.52
N LYS A 294 -19.17 -16.05 -23.52
CA LYS A 294 -20.10 -17.10 -23.97
C LYS A 294 -20.17 -18.27 -22.99
N GLY A 295 -19.03 -18.74 -22.50
CA GLY A 295 -18.93 -19.82 -21.53
C GLY A 295 -19.17 -19.38 -20.07
N LYS A 296 -19.23 -18.08 -19.81
CA LYS A 296 -19.37 -17.50 -18.45
C LYS A 296 -18.32 -18.04 -17.46
N GLU A 297 -17.08 -18.21 -17.93
CA GLU A 297 -15.99 -18.78 -17.16
C GLU A 297 -14.69 -17.96 -17.29
N ILE A 298 -13.84 -18.06 -16.28
CA ILE A 298 -12.47 -17.51 -16.32
C ILE A 298 -11.57 -18.55 -17.00
N LEU A 299 -10.93 -18.17 -18.12
CA LEU A 299 -10.05 -19.06 -18.85
C LEU A 299 -8.65 -19.06 -18.21
N SER A 300 -8.12 -20.25 -17.98
CA SER A 300 -6.72 -20.46 -17.58
C SER A 300 -5.77 -20.25 -18.77
N GLY A 301 -4.50 -19.98 -18.47
CA GLY A 301 -3.42 -19.90 -19.46
C GLY A 301 -2.93 -18.49 -19.69
N SER A 302 -3.42 -17.81 -20.74
CA SER A 302 -2.96 -16.45 -21.07
C SER A 302 -3.72 -15.39 -20.30
N CYS A 303 -3.00 -14.41 -19.76
CA CYS A 303 -3.54 -13.27 -19.03
C CYS A 303 -2.86 -11.97 -19.50
N LYS A 304 -3.31 -10.84 -19.00
CA LYS A 304 -2.62 -9.55 -19.17
C LYS A 304 -2.07 -9.10 -17.84
N TYR A 305 -0.93 -8.43 -17.87
CA TYR A 305 -0.39 -7.71 -16.72
C TYR A 305 -0.46 -6.21 -16.98
N TYR A 306 -0.93 -5.49 -16.00
CA TYR A 306 -0.95 -4.03 -15.99
C TYR A 306 -0.05 -3.55 -14.87
N MET A 307 0.90 -2.67 -15.20
CA MET A 307 1.73 -2.05 -14.16
C MET A 307 0.86 -1.14 -13.30
N ASN A 308 1.17 -1.10 -12.02
CA ASN A 308 0.44 -0.26 -11.07
C ASN A 308 0.57 1.24 -11.39
N ASP A 309 1.71 1.63 -12.00
CA ASP A 309 1.95 3.00 -12.44
C ASP A 309 2.79 3.07 -13.71
N LEU A 310 2.52 4.06 -14.56
CA LEU A 310 3.22 4.27 -15.82
C LEU A 310 4.63 4.80 -15.65
N SER A 311 4.96 5.44 -14.54
CA SER A 311 6.29 6.00 -14.27
C SER A 311 7.41 4.98 -14.37
N PHE A 312 7.18 3.72 -14.01
CA PHE A 312 8.16 2.66 -14.21
C PHE A 312 8.54 2.50 -15.68
N LYS A 313 7.55 2.54 -16.59
CA LYS A 313 7.82 2.46 -18.03
C LYS A 313 8.51 3.73 -18.53
N ASN A 314 8.00 4.89 -18.13
CA ASN A 314 8.42 6.16 -18.68
C ASN A 314 9.83 6.57 -18.25
N TYR A 315 10.22 6.27 -17.01
CA TYR A 315 11.49 6.70 -16.44
C TYR A 315 12.59 5.64 -16.45
N LEU A 316 12.24 4.36 -16.39
CA LEU A 316 13.25 3.29 -16.28
C LEU A 316 13.52 2.57 -17.61
N TYR A 317 12.56 2.58 -18.52
CA TYR A 317 12.68 1.90 -19.81
C TYR A 317 12.34 2.89 -20.92
N ALA A 318 12.65 2.53 -22.18
CA ALA A 318 12.32 3.41 -23.30
C ALA A 318 10.83 3.75 -23.29
N GLY A 319 10.54 5.03 -23.00
CA GLY A 319 9.18 5.53 -22.83
C GLY A 319 8.33 5.35 -24.10
N PHE A 320 7.01 5.46 -23.94
CA PHE A 320 6.14 5.58 -25.10
C PHE A 320 6.44 6.90 -25.80
N GLY A 321 6.90 6.84 -27.07
CA GLY A 321 6.83 7.99 -27.95
C GLY A 321 5.35 8.28 -28.24
N TYR A 322 4.72 9.12 -27.43
CA TYR A 322 3.37 9.61 -27.69
C TYR A 322 3.44 10.51 -28.94
N GLY A 323 3.28 9.96 -30.13
CA GLY A 323 3.31 10.72 -31.37
C GLY A 323 3.71 9.95 -32.61
N ALA A 324 4.08 8.68 -32.49
CA ALA A 324 4.36 7.82 -33.63
C ALA A 324 3.31 6.71 -33.70
N GLY A 325 2.21 6.96 -34.40
CA GLY A 325 1.20 5.96 -34.72
C GLY A 325 -0.17 6.61 -34.83
#